data_c57fe615a14428f7d8f3c8ad2b871e8d
#
_entry.id   c57fe615a14428f7d8f3c8ad2b871e8d
#
_cell.length_a   1.000
_cell.length_b   1.000
_cell.length_c   1.000
_cell.angle_alpha   90.00
_cell.angle_beta   90.00
_cell.angle_gamma   90.00
#
_symmetry.space_group_name_H-M   'P 1'
#
loop_
_entity.id
_entity.type
_entity.pdbx_description
1 polymer ?
#
loop_
_entity_poly.entity_id
_entity_poly.type
_entity_poly.pdbx_seq_one_letter_code
_entity_poly.pdbx_strand_id
1 'polypeptide(L)'
;MQSKYKTLLVSGCSFTHNNSEAHFAWANDLAVWTGMNIVNLAVPGAGNTHIANSIMLYIEQHKLDPAETLVIAMWTGPARIDWITDQSLSNFKDMYPFTYNYDQHNELVLGGSWWHPRRRPHVTSTLVEYSKYQSAHSFALHSWLAMNNLSNYLKSHGFEYYYTSIADTANNEELWIDYEQELTELNLTLDKTNWVAPCIGRYCQERNLLQEDNFHPSMQGHESWTRTVLMPYLNERDVLCQQ
;
A
#
# COMPACT_ATOMS: atom_id res chain seq x y z
N MET A 1 -6.84 12.74 20.74
CA MET A 1 -6.23 11.48 21.19
C MET A 1 -4.73 11.56 20.97
N GLN A 2 -3.92 10.98 21.84
CA GLN A 2 -2.46 10.98 21.68
C GLN A 2 -2.00 9.55 21.46
N SER A 3 -1.08 9.32 20.52
CA SER A 3 -0.48 8.00 20.32
C SER A 3 0.58 7.71 21.37
N LYS A 4 0.76 6.44 21.73
CA LYS A 4 1.93 5.98 22.49
C LYS A 4 3.22 5.97 21.65
N TYR A 5 3.09 6.02 20.32
CA TYR A 5 4.20 6.08 19.36
C TYR A 5 4.51 7.52 18.96
N LYS A 6 5.78 7.80 18.63
CA LYS A 6 6.25 9.09 18.13
C LYS A 6 6.23 9.17 16.61
N THR A 7 6.46 8.03 15.94
CA THR A 7 6.59 7.94 14.49
C THR A 7 5.51 7.04 13.92
N LEU A 8 4.86 7.52 12.86
CA LEU A 8 3.98 6.74 12.00
C LEU A 8 4.70 6.45 10.68
N LEU A 9 5.12 5.20 10.47
CA LEU A 9 5.72 4.74 9.24
C LEU A 9 4.65 4.09 8.38
N VAL A 10 4.41 4.62 7.18
CA VAL A 10 3.41 4.09 6.27
C VAL A 10 3.97 3.82 4.88
N SER A 11 3.43 2.82 4.21
CA SER A 11 3.62 2.58 2.79
C SER A 11 2.32 2.13 2.13
N GLY A 12 2.23 2.34 0.82
CA GLY A 12 1.03 2.06 0.03
C GLY A 12 1.17 2.58 -1.40
N CYS A 13 0.04 2.73 -2.07
CA CYS A 13 -0.01 3.30 -3.41
C CYS A 13 -0.62 4.73 -3.40
N SER A 14 -1.28 5.12 -4.50
CA SER A 14 -1.96 6.43 -4.63
C SER A 14 -2.98 6.72 -3.53
N PHE A 15 -3.57 5.70 -2.92
CA PHE A 15 -4.51 5.84 -1.79
C PHE A 15 -3.83 6.25 -0.47
N THR A 16 -2.52 6.12 -0.37
CA THR A 16 -1.73 6.50 0.81
C THR A 16 -0.81 7.67 0.51
N HIS A 17 -0.45 7.85 -0.76
CA HIS A 17 0.45 8.92 -1.18
C HIS A 17 -0.24 10.28 -1.09
N ASN A 18 0.50 11.28 -0.60
CA ASN A 18 0.03 12.64 -0.55
C ASN A 18 0.50 13.40 -1.81
N ASN A 19 -0.39 13.63 -2.76
CA ASN A 19 -0.05 14.23 -4.06
C ASN A 19 0.06 15.76 -4.06
N SER A 20 -0.41 16.44 -3.01
CA SER A 20 -0.34 17.91 -2.92
C SER A 20 -0.69 18.40 -1.51
N GLU A 21 -0.38 19.67 -1.23
CA GLU A 21 -0.81 20.37 0.00
C GLU A 21 -2.35 20.41 0.18
N ALA A 22 -3.11 20.18 -0.89
CA ALA A 22 -4.56 20.19 -0.90
C ALA A 22 -5.22 18.81 -0.72
N HIS A 23 -4.46 17.71 -0.82
CA HIS A 23 -4.98 16.35 -0.71
C HIS A 23 -4.33 15.61 0.45
N PHE A 24 -4.96 15.70 1.60
CA PHE A 24 -4.55 14.90 2.76
C PHE A 24 -5.00 13.45 2.56
N ALA A 25 -4.04 12.54 2.54
CA ALA A 25 -4.33 11.11 2.62
C ALA A 25 -4.62 10.71 4.08
N TRP A 26 -5.31 9.62 4.28
CA TRP A 26 -5.66 9.06 5.60
C TRP A 26 -4.49 9.03 6.59
N ALA A 27 -3.28 8.78 6.10
CA ALA A 27 -2.08 8.69 6.92
C ALA A 27 -1.69 10.05 7.54
N ASN A 28 -1.87 11.14 6.79
CA ASN A 28 -1.63 12.49 7.30
C ASN A 28 -2.68 12.87 8.33
N ASP A 29 -3.95 12.55 8.09
CA ASP A 29 -5.03 12.79 9.05
C ASP A 29 -4.75 12.07 10.37
N LEU A 30 -4.36 10.78 10.30
CA LEU A 30 -4.01 10.02 11.49
C LEU A 30 -2.83 10.66 12.23
N ALA A 31 -1.76 11.04 11.53
CA ALA A 31 -0.59 11.65 12.15
C ALA A 31 -0.93 12.97 12.85
N VAL A 32 -1.68 13.85 12.17
CA VAL A 32 -2.11 15.15 12.73
C VAL A 32 -2.97 14.96 13.98
N TRP A 33 -3.94 14.04 13.95
CA TRP A 33 -4.86 13.86 15.08
C TRP A 33 -4.25 13.14 16.27
N THR A 34 -3.17 12.42 16.05
CA THR A 34 -2.48 11.64 17.09
C THR A 34 -1.16 12.24 17.54
N GLY A 35 -0.68 13.29 16.85
CA GLY A 35 0.58 13.99 17.15
C GLY A 35 1.82 13.20 16.76
N MET A 36 1.70 12.16 15.92
CA MET A 36 2.85 11.40 15.43
C MET A 36 3.55 12.14 14.28
N ASN A 37 4.88 11.96 14.19
CA ASN A 37 5.65 12.33 13.00
C ASN A 37 5.42 11.30 11.91
N ILE A 38 5.00 11.73 10.74
CA ILE A 38 4.75 10.81 9.62
C ILE A 38 5.99 10.61 8.74
N VAL A 39 6.24 9.34 8.41
CA VAL A 39 7.13 8.91 7.32
C VAL A 39 6.28 8.16 6.31
N ASN A 40 5.99 8.80 5.18
CA ASN A 40 5.14 8.24 4.14
C ASN A 40 5.97 7.79 2.95
N LEU A 41 6.12 6.48 2.78
CA LEU A 41 6.88 5.81 1.70
C LEU A 41 5.98 5.41 0.51
N ALA A 42 4.72 5.80 0.54
CA ALA A 42 3.78 5.43 -0.50
C ALA A 42 4.11 6.08 -1.84
N VAL A 43 3.94 5.31 -2.92
CA VAL A 43 4.18 5.77 -4.28
C VAL A 43 2.98 5.41 -5.16
N PRO A 44 2.43 6.36 -5.94
CA PRO A 44 1.33 6.07 -6.84
C PRO A 44 1.68 4.95 -7.81
N GLY A 45 0.81 3.95 -7.90
CA GLY A 45 1.05 2.78 -8.76
C GLY A 45 1.86 1.65 -8.11
N ALA A 46 2.40 1.84 -6.91
CA ALA A 46 3.17 0.80 -6.21
C ALA A 46 2.44 -0.54 -6.13
N GLY A 47 3.18 -1.62 -6.28
CA GLY A 47 2.75 -2.98 -6.00
C GLY A 47 3.11 -3.43 -4.58
N ASN A 48 2.72 -4.64 -4.24
CA ASN A 48 2.87 -5.15 -2.88
C ASN A 48 4.33 -5.44 -2.51
N THR A 49 5.18 -5.75 -3.48
CA THR A 49 6.62 -5.93 -3.25
C THR A 49 7.28 -4.61 -2.85
N HIS A 50 6.94 -3.50 -3.52
CA HIS A 50 7.42 -2.18 -3.12
C HIS A 50 6.95 -1.82 -1.70
N ILE A 51 5.67 -2.02 -1.41
CA ILE A 51 5.09 -1.70 -0.11
C ILE A 51 5.87 -2.40 1.02
N ALA A 52 6.12 -3.69 0.88
CA ALA A 52 6.88 -4.46 1.86
C ALA A 52 8.35 -3.99 1.96
N ASN A 53 9.03 -3.92 0.82
CA ASN A 53 10.46 -3.64 0.78
C ASN A 53 10.78 -2.21 1.25
N SER A 54 9.96 -1.22 0.90
CA SER A 54 10.17 0.17 1.32
C SER A 54 10.15 0.32 2.85
N ILE A 55 9.22 -0.37 3.53
CA ILE A 55 9.15 -0.36 4.99
C ILE A 55 10.39 -1.02 5.60
N MET A 56 10.74 -2.24 5.18
CA MET A 56 11.88 -2.97 5.71
C MET A 56 13.19 -2.21 5.51
N LEU A 57 13.42 -1.71 4.30
CA LEU A 57 14.63 -0.94 3.98
C LEU A 57 14.71 0.36 4.79
N TYR A 58 13.60 1.09 4.93
CA TYR A 58 13.60 2.32 5.70
C TYR A 58 13.91 2.07 7.17
N ILE A 59 13.32 1.02 7.77
CA ILE A 59 13.62 0.62 9.15
C ILE A 59 15.12 0.32 9.31
N GLU A 60 15.70 -0.46 8.40
CA GLU A 60 17.11 -0.82 8.45
C GLU A 60 18.06 0.37 8.26
N GLN A 61 17.76 1.23 7.30
CA GLN A 61 18.62 2.39 6.99
C GLN A 61 18.59 3.43 8.12
N HIS A 62 17.43 3.65 8.73
CA HIS A 62 17.25 4.67 9.76
C HIS A 62 17.30 4.12 11.19
N LYS A 63 17.46 2.80 11.37
CA LYS A 63 17.53 2.13 12.68
C LYS A 63 16.38 2.54 13.58
N LEU A 64 15.16 2.46 13.06
CA LEU A 64 13.97 2.90 13.80
C LEU A 64 13.78 2.05 15.07
N ASP A 65 13.38 2.72 16.16
CA ASP A 65 13.03 2.06 17.42
C ASP A 65 11.60 1.51 17.35
N PRO A 66 11.40 0.19 17.50
CA PRO A 66 10.07 -0.41 17.51
C PRO A 66 9.19 0.08 18.67
N ALA A 67 9.78 0.51 19.78
CA ALA A 67 9.00 1.07 20.90
C ALA A 67 8.41 2.45 20.59
N GLU A 68 8.97 3.17 19.60
CA GLU A 68 8.55 4.52 19.24
C GLU A 68 7.86 4.59 17.86
N THR A 69 7.77 3.47 17.14
CA THR A 69 7.30 3.45 15.75
C THR A 69 6.08 2.55 15.56
N LEU A 70 5.01 3.14 15.05
CA LEU A 70 3.84 2.41 14.53
C LEU A 70 3.98 2.23 13.03
N VAL A 71 3.77 1.01 12.54
CA VAL A 71 3.83 0.70 11.10
C VAL A 71 2.43 0.42 10.56
N ILE A 72 2.03 1.07 9.46
CA ILE A 72 0.79 0.74 8.75
C ILE A 72 1.07 0.58 7.26
N ALA A 73 0.78 -0.61 6.71
CA ALA A 73 0.86 -0.87 5.29
C ALA A 73 -0.54 -0.96 4.66
N MET A 74 -0.75 -0.21 3.58
CA MET A 74 -1.96 -0.31 2.77
C MET A 74 -1.66 -1.10 1.49
N TRP A 75 -2.11 -2.34 1.47
CA TRP A 75 -1.90 -3.26 0.35
C TRP A 75 -2.74 -2.86 -0.87
N THR A 76 -2.20 -3.13 -2.03
CA THR A 76 -2.82 -2.85 -3.32
C THR A 76 -3.23 -4.13 -4.05
N GLY A 77 -3.80 -4.00 -5.24
CA GLY A 77 -4.18 -5.14 -6.07
C GLY A 77 -2.99 -6.05 -6.42
N PRO A 78 -3.19 -7.38 -6.44
CA PRO A 78 -2.12 -8.36 -6.64
C PRO A 78 -1.45 -8.28 -8.00
N ALA A 79 -2.16 -7.84 -9.02
CA ALA A 79 -1.65 -7.75 -10.39
C ALA A 79 -0.67 -6.60 -10.65
N ARG A 80 -0.26 -5.86 -9.61
CA ARG A 80 0.77 -4.84 -9.73
C ARG A 80 2.15 -5.46 -9.59
N ILE A 81 3.06 -5.02 -10.46
CA ILE A 81 4.43 -5.54 -10.54
C ILE A 81 5.39 -4.38 -10.27
N ASP A 82 6.37 -4.63 -9.43
CA ASP A 82 7.44 -3.70 -9.12
C ASP A 82 8.76 -4.28 -9.63
N TRP A 83 9.57 -3.44 -10.28
CA TRP A 83 10.92 -3.81 -10.72
C TRP A 83 11.94 -2.84 -10.13
N ILE A 84 13.04 -3.40 -9.66
CA ILE A 84 14.24 -2.64 -9.32
C ILE A 84 15.22 -2.84 -10.47
N THR A 85 15.71 -1.76 -11.04
CA THR A 85 16.69 -1.81 -12.13
C THR A 85 17.98 -1.13 -11.72
N ASP A 86 19.08 -1.61 -12.27
CA ASP A 86 20.43 -1.05 -12.10
C ASP A 86 20.79 -0.01 -13.18
N GLN A 87 19.88 0.23 -14.10
CA GLN A 87 20.08 1.17 -15.19
C GLN A 87 19.41 2.51 -14.88
N SER A 88 20.14 3.61 -15.12
CA SER A 88 19.53 4.93 -15.18
C SER A 88 18.52 4.95 -16.33
N LEU A 89 17.26 4.86 -15.98
CA LEU A 89 16.14 4.87 -16.93
C LEU A 89 15.72 6.31 -17.26
N SER A 90 16.71 7.19 -17.54
CA SER A 90 16.41 8.59 -17.89
C SER A 90 15.37 8.71 -19.01
N ASN A 91 15.37 7.75 -19.94
CA ASN A 91 14.36 7.65 -21.01
C ASN A 91 13.02 7.08 -20.52
N PHE A 92 12.97 6.46 -19.35
CA PHE A 92 11.74 5.96 -18.74
C PHE A 92 11.01 7.01 -17.90
N LYS A 93 11.68 8.05 -17.41
CA LYS A 93 11.04 9.13 -16.65
C LYS A 93 9.94 9.82 -17.44
N ASP A 94 10.11 9.96 -18.75
CA ASP A 94 9.07 10.52 -19.63
C ASP A 94 7.92 9.55 -19.89
N MET A 95 8.17 8.25 -19.77
CA MET A 95 7.17 7.20 -19.96
C MET A 95 6.50 6.79 -18.64
N TYR A 96 7.19 6.94 -17.51
CA TYR A 96 6.72 6.57 -16.17
C TYR A 96 6.96 7.75 -15.22
N PRO A 97 5.98 8.62 -15.02
CA PRO A 97 6.10 9.73 -14.08
C PRO A 97 6.29 9.27 -12.62
N PHE A 98 6.30 7.98 -12.37
CA PHE A 98 6.39 7.33 -11.06
C PHE A 98 7.64 6.47 -10.90
N THR A 99 8.75 6.87 -11.47
CA THR A 99 10.07 6.28 -11.13
C THR A 99 10.56 6.87 -9.82
N TYR A 100 10.96 6.01 -8.91
CA TYR A 100 11.52 6.37 -7.61
C TYR A 100 12.97 5.92 -7.53
N ASN A 101 13.88 6.84 -7.15
CA ASN A 101 15.26 6.44 -6.84
C ASN A 101 15.27 5.81 -5.45
N TYR A 102 15.54 4.53 -5.36
CA TYR A 102 15.67 3.79 -4.11
C TYR A 102 16.99 4.10 -3.41
N ASP A 103 17.99 4.38 -4.19
CA ASP A 103 19.32 4.84 -3.84
C ASP A 103 19.86 5.64 -5.03
N GLN A 104 21.02 6.27 -4.88
CA GLN A 104 21.66 7.04 -5.95
C GLN A 104 21.98 6.20 -7.21
N HIS A 105 21.77 4.87 -7.17
CA HIS A 105 22.20 3.93 -8.22
C HIS A 105 21.09 3.03 -8.76
N ASN A 106 19.94 2.89 -8.08
CA ASN A 106 18.86 1.99 -8.49
C ASN A 106 17.55 2.76 -8.68
N GLU A 107 16.88 2.54 -9.79
CA GLU A 107 15.56 3.09 -10.06
C GLU A 107 14.50 2.00 -9.91
N LEU A 108 13.45 2.29 -9.15
CA LEU A 108 12.28 1.43 -9.04
C LEU A 108 11.29 1.79 -10.14
N VAL A 109 10.98 0.84 -10.99
CA VAL A 109 9.92 0.97 -11.98
C VAL A 109 8.65 0.30 -11.44
N LEU A 110 7.62 1.10 -11.24
CA LEU A 110 6.33 0.63 -10.76
C LEU A 110 5.43 0.32 -11.96
N GLY A 111 5.13 -0.97 -12.13
CA GLY A 111 4.15 -1.44 -13.08
C GLY A 111 2.80 -1.61 -12.39
N GLY A 112 1.98 -0.56 -12.31
CA GLY A 112 0.61 -0.71 -11.87
C GLY A 112 -0.28 -1.33 -12.97
N SER A 113 -1.59 -1.41 -12.76
CA SER A 113 -2.60 -1.79 -13.77
C SER A 113 -2.54 -0.94 -15.08
N TRP A 114 -1.57 -0.08 -15.17
CA TRP A 114 -1.20 0.74 -16.31
C TRP A 114 -0.71 -0.04 -17.54
N TRP A 115 -0.38 -1.30 -17.39
CA TRP A 115 0.02 -2.19 -18.49
C TRP A 115 -1.13 -2.53 -19.45
N HIS A 116 -2.35 -2.08 -19.17
CA HIS A 116 -3.47 -2.31 -20.07
C HIS A 116 -3.20 -1.64 -21.43
N PRO A 117 -3.22 -2.39 -22.56
CA PRO A 117 -2.83 -1.92 -23.89
C PRO A 117 -3.50 -0.62 -24.36
N ARG A 118 -4.73 -0.34 -23.88
CA ARG A 118 -5.48 0.87 -24.25
C ARG A 118 -4.94 2.16 -23.67
N ARG A 119 -4.10 2.08 -22.63
CA ARG A 119 -3.65 3.29 -21.91
C ARG A 119 -2.22 3.71 -22.25
N ARG A 120 -1.33 2.79 -22.68
CA ARG A 120 0.06 3.09 -23.04
C ARG A 120 0.65 2.09 -24.03
N PRO A 121 0.49 2.33 -25.35
CA PRO A 121 0.91 1.37 -26.39
C PRO A 121 2.42 1.10 -26.46
N HIS A 122 3.28 1.96 -25.92
CA HIS A 122 4.75 1.83 -26.03
C HIS A 122 5.39 0.99 -24.88
N VAL A 123 4.70 0.83 -23.79
CA VAL A 123 5.14 -0.03 -22.65
C VAL A 123 4.75 -1.48 -22.91
N THR A 124 3.94 -1.67 -23.91
CA THR A 124 3.08 -2.83 -24.10
C THR A 124 3.84 -4.10 -24.46
N SER A 125 4.99 -4.03 -25.15
CA SER A 125 5.59 -5.27 -25.66
C SER A 125 6.21 -6.13 -24.57
N THR A 126 7.05 -5.58 -23.72
CA THR A 126 7.73 -6.36 -22.66
C THR A 126 6.76 -6.75 -21.54
N LEU A 127 5.86 -5.85 -21.13
CA LEU A 127 4.88 -6.13 -20.10
C LEU A 127 3.78 -7.08 -20.56
N VAL A 128 3.34 -6.94 -21.80
CA VAL A 128 2.37 -7.89 -22.41
C VAL A 128 3.02 -9.25 -22.57
N GLU A 129 4.27 -9.32 -22.99
CA GLU A 129 4.96 -10.60 -23.04
C GLU A 129 5.11 -11.21 -21.64
N TYR A 130 5.54 -10.41 -20.65
CA TYR A 130 5.63 -10.87 -19.27
C TYR A 130 4.27 -11.33 -18.71
N SER A 131 3.21 -10.58 -18.96
CA SER A 131 1.86 -10.92 -18.46
C SER A 131 1.32 -12.22 -19.05
N LYS A 132 1.74 -12.62 -20.24
CA LYS A 132 1.36 -13.92 -20.83
C LYS A 132 1.84 -15.12 -20.02
N TYR A 133 2.90 -14.94 -19.24
CA TYR A 133 3.49 -15.98 -18.40
C TYR A 133 3.04 -15.88 -16.93
N GLN A 134 2.22 -14.88 -16.59
CA GLN A 134 1.70 -14.71 -15.24
C GLN A 134 0.26 -15.22 -15.16
N SER A 135 -0.03 -15.95 -14.11
CA SER A 135 -1.38 -16.37 -13.76
C SER A 135 -1.91 -15.57 -12.56
N ALA A 136 -3.21 -15.62 -12.32
CA ALA A 136 -3.82 -15.07 -11.12
C ALA A 136 -3.15 -15.64 -9.85
N HIS A 137 -2.89 -16.94 -9.81
CA HIS A 137 -2.15 -17.61 -8.73
C HIS A 137 -0.74 -17.02 -8.52
N SER A 138 0.00 -16.75 -9.62
CA SER A 138 1.32 -16.13 -9.53
C SER A 138 1.27 -14.76 -8.88
N PHE A 139 0.33 -13.93 -9.27
CA PHE A 139 0.14 -12.61 -8.67
C PHE A 139 -0.27 -12.68 -7.19
N ALA A 140 -1.21 -13.57 -6.87
CA ALA A 140 -1.63 -13.80 -5.49
C ALA A 140 -0.48 -14.30 -4.63
N LEU A 141 0.31 -15.27 -5.13
CA LEU A 141 1.48 -15.82 -4.44
C LEU A 141 2.55 -14.76 -4.16
N HIS A 142 2.90 -13.94 -5.17
CA HIS A 142 3.90 -12.87 -4.96
C HIS A 142 3.44 -11.85 -3.93
N SER A 143 2.18 -11.48 -3.96
CA SER A 143 1.60 -10.57 -2.96
C SER A 143 1.58 -11.19 -1.57
N TRP A 144 1.19 -12.45 -1.45
CA TRP A 144 1.21 -13.20 -0.19
C TRP A 144 2.63 -13.30 0.39
N LEU A 145 3.64 -13.57 -0.45
CA LEU A 145 5.04 -13.58 -0.03
C LEU A 145 5.49 -12.22 0.49
N ALA A 146 5.14 -11.13 -0.19
CA ALA A 146 5.46 -9.78 0.26
C ALA A 146 4.83 -9.47 1.63
N MET A 147 3.54 -9.80 1.81
CA MET A 147 2.82 -9.60 3.07
C MET A 147 3.40 -10.43 4.21
N ASN A 148 3.69 -11.70 3.97
CA ASN A 148 4.28 -12.59 4.98
C ASN A 148 5.70 -12.19 5.35
N ASN A 149 6.53 -11.82 4.37
CA ASN A 149 7.89 -11.36 4.64
C ASN A 149 7.88 -10.13 5.52
N LEU A 150 7.03 -9.14 5.22
CA LEU A 150 6.89 -7.95 6.05
C LEU A 150 6.38 -8.30 7.45
N SER A 151 5.35 -9.15 7.55
CA SER A 151 4.79 -9.58 8.85
C SER A 151 5.84 -10.25 9.73
N ASN A 152 6.59 -11.19 9.16
CA ASN A 152 7.63 -11.91 9.88
C ASN A 152 8.79 -10.99 10.30
N TYR A 153 9.18 -10.07 9.42
CA TYR A 153 10.18 -9.07 9.70
C TYR A 153 9.75 -8.18 10.89
N LEU A 154 8.56 -7.58 10.80
CA LEU A 154 8.04 -6.68 11.84
C LEU A 154 7.85 -7.40 13.18
N LYS A 155 7.29 -8.61 13.18
CA LYS A 155 7.15 -9.45 14.38
C LYS A 155 8.51 -9.76 15.02
N SER A 156 9.50 -10.17 14.23
CA SER A 156 10.81 -10.55 14.73
C SER A 156 11.60 -9.36 15.31
N HIS A 157 11.32 -8.15 14.87
CA HIS A 157 11.94 -6.91 15.36
C HIS A 157 11.09 -6.18 16.41
N GLY A 158 9.94 -6.72 16.79
CA GLY A 158 9.10 -6.18 17.85
C GLY A 158 8.29 -4.94 17.49
N PHE A 159 8.08 -4.68 16.19
CA PHE A 159 7.24 -3.57 15.74
C PHE A 159 5.76 -3.86 15.92
N GLU A 160 5.01 -2.87 16.39
CA GLU A 160 3.55 -2.85 16.28
C GLU A 160 3.18 -2.47 14.85
N TYR A 161 2.29 -3.26 14.24
CA TYR A 161 1.92 -3.00 12.84
C TYR A 161 0.47 -3.38 12.55
N TYR A 162 -0.10 -2.68 11.56
CA TYR A 162 -1.44 -2.95 11.05
C TYR A 162 -1.45 -2.91 9.52
N TYR A 163 -2.40 -3.63 8.96
CA TYR A 163 -2.61 -3.73 7.53
C TYR A 163 -4.01 -3.27 7.17
N THR A 164 -4.14 -2.73 5.99
CA THR A 164 -5.40 -2.50 5.30
C THR A 164 -5.16 -2.67 3.81
N SER A 165 -6.21 -2.55 3.00
CA SER A 165 -6.11 -2.63 1.55
C SER A 165 -6.90 -1.52 0.87
N ILE A 166 -6.61 -1.28 -0.41
CA ILE A 166 -7.36 -0.30 -1.21
C ILE A 166 -8.76 -0.78 -1.55
N ALA A 167 -8.94 -2.11 -1.69
CA ALA A 167 -10.21 -2.75 -2.00
C ALA A 167 -10.35 -4.05 -1.20
N ASP A 168 -11.56 -4.42 -0.84
CA ASP A 168 -11.83 -5.76 -0.36
C ASP A 168 -11.58 -6.74 -1.49
N THR A 169 -10.98 -7.86 -1.16
CA THR A 169 -10.54 -8.90 -2.09
C THR A 169 -11.70 -9.58 -2.84
N ALA A 170 -12.93 -9.29 -2.46
CA ALA A 170 -14.13 -9.97 -2.95
C ALA A 170 -14.98 -9.20 -3.97
N ASN A 171 -14.63 -7.98 -4.39
CA ASN A 171 -15.43 -7.25 -5.36
C ASN A 171 -14.83 -7.27 -6.76
N ASN A 172 -15.45 -8.10 -7.56
CA ASN A 172 -15.32 -8.36 -8.99
C ASN A 172 -15.39 -7.11 -9.87
N GLU A 173 -14.31 -6.38 -10.00
CA GLU A 173 -14.08 -5.67 -11.24
C GLU A 173 -13.00 -6.42 -12.02
N GLU A 174 -13.10 -6.48 -13.32
CA GLU A 174 -12.28 -7.28 -14.27
C GLU A 174 -10.75 -7.14 -14.15
N LEU A 175 -10.25 -6.43 -13.13
CA LEU A 175 -8.85 -6.13 -12.86
C LEU A 175 -8.38 -6.63 -11.49
N TRP A 176 -9.26 -7.18 -10.67
CA TRP A 176 -8.93 -7.59 -9.32
C TRP A 176 -8.99 -9.10 -9.20
N ILE A 177 -7.85 -9.69 -8.92
CA ILE A 177 -7.74 -11.09 -8.55
C ILE A 177 -8.31 -11.21 -7.13
N ASP A 178 -9.22 -12.16 -6.92
CA ASP A 178 -9.66 -12.52 -5.59
C ASP A 178 -8.52 -13.23 -4.86
N TYR A 179 -7.82 -12.51 -4.01
CA TYR A 179 -6.72 -13.09 -3.24
C TYR A 179 -7.10 -14.33 -2.46
N GLU A 180 -8.27 -14.33 -1.84
CA GLU A 180 -8.67 -15.42 -0.95
C GLU A 180 -8.95 -16.69 -1.72
N GLN A 181 -9.61 -16.56 -2.85
CA GLN A 181 -9.85 -17.70 -3.74
C GLN A 181 -8.54 -18.27 -4.26
N GLU A 182 -7.69 -17.42 -4.85
CA GLU A 182 -6.42 -17.84 -5.44
C GLU A 182 -5.46 -18.45 -4.41
N LEU A 183 -5.39 -17.87 -3.20
CA LEU A 183 -4.59 -18.44 -2.12
C LEU A 183 -5.17 -19.74 -1.59
N THR A 184 -6.49 -19.88 -1.52
CA THR A 184 -7.16 -21.12 -1.11
C THR A 184 -6.85 -22.24 -2.09
N GLU A 185 -6.86 -21.99 -3.39
CA GLU A 185 -6.48 -22.95 -4.41
C GLU A 185 -5.02 -23.39 -4.32
N LEU A 186 -4.15 -22.52 -3.80
CA LEU A 186 -2.76 -22.82 -3.48
C LEU A 186 -2.56 -23.44 -2.09
N ASN A 187 -3.60 -23.70 -1.32
CA ASN A 187 -3.56 -24.10 0.09
C ASN A 187 -2.79 -23.10 0.99
N LEU A 188 -2.90 -21.83 0.70
CA LEU A 188 -2.32 -20.74 1.46
C LEU A 188 -3.42 -19.93 2.13
N THR A 189 -3.08 -19.31 3.27
CA THR A 189 -3.98 -18.43 4.01
C THR A 189 -3.33 -17.09 4.30
N LEU A 190 -4.13 -16.05 4.39
CA LEU A 190 -3.69 -14.72 4.78
C LEU A 190 -3.97 -14.52 6.27
N ASP A 191 -2.93 -14.17 7.04
CA ASP A 191 -3.11 -13.78 8.44
C ASP A 191 -3.78 -12.39 8.51
N LYS A 192 -5.03 -12.37 8.97
CA LYS A 192 -5.84 -11.15 9.07
C LYS A 192 -5.91 -10.58 10.50
N THR A 193 -5.10 -11.06 11.41
CA THR A 193 -5.15 -10.65 12.83
C THR A 193 -5.01 -9.13 13.00
N ASN A 194 -4.13 -8.50 12.21
CA ASN A 194 -3.83 -7.08 12.26
C ASN A 194 -4.44 -6.29 11.09
N TRP A 195 -5.54 -6.77 10.51
CA TRP A 195 -6.19 -6.12 9.38
C TRP A 195 -7.32 -5.19 9.82
N VAL A 196 -7.27 -3.97 9.31
CA VAL A 196 -8.32 -2.95 9.47
C VAL A 196 -9.38 -3.16 8.41
N ALA A 197 -10.61 -3.34 8.83
CA ALA A 197 -11.77 -3.50 7.95
C ALA A 197 -12.93 -2.59 8.40
N PRO A 198 -13.79 -2.11 7.47
CA PRO A 198 -13.68 -2.28 6.02
C PRO A 198 -12.50 -1.52 5.42
N CYS A 199 -12.01 -1.96 4.24
CA CYS A 199 -11.01 -1.22 3.50
C CYS A 199 -11.52 0.15 3.06
N ILE A 200 -10.58 1.08 2.79
CA ILE A 200 -10.95 2.46 2.46
C ILE A 200 -11.76 2.56 1.16
N GLY A 201 -11.44 1.77 0.14
CA GLY A 201 -12.14 1.81 -1.15
C GLY A 201 -13.60 1.43 -1.01
N ARG A 202 -13.89 0.29 -0.37
CA ARG A 202 -15.27 -0.15 -0.10
C ARG A 202 -16.03 0.86 0.75
N TYR A 203 -15.40 1.32 1.84
CA TYR A 203 -16.00 2.32 2.73
C TYR A 203 -16.45 3.57 1.95
N CYS A 204 -15.57 4.09 1.07
CA CYS A 204 -15.85 5.28 0.29
C CYS A 204 -16.90 5.03 -0.82
N GLN A 205 -16.83 3.88 -1.47
CA GLN A 205 -17.82 3.50 -2.49
C GLN A 205 -19.23 3.40 -1.91
N GLU A 206 -19.41 2.70 -0.80
CA GLU A 206 -20.72 2.55 -0.13
C GLU A 206 -21.32 3.88 0.35
N ARG A 207 -20.49 4.92 0.52
CA ARG A 207 -20.90 6.25 1.04
C ARG A 207 -20.84 7.36 0.02
N ASN A 208 -20.55 7.05 -1.25
CA ASN A 208 -20.36 8.03 -2.33
C ASN A 208 -19.29 9.08 -1.99
N LEU A 209 -18.18 8.64 -1.41
CA LEU A 209 -17.05 9.47 -0.98
C LEU A 209 -15.81 9.27 -1.89
N LEU A 210 -16.04 8.92 -3.15
CA LEU A 210 -15.00 8.82 -4.18
C LEU A 210 -14.78 10.17 -4.88
N GLN A 211 -13.64 10.30 -5.54
CA GLN A 211 -13.33 11.39 -6.46
C GLN A 211 -14.13 11.24 -7.77
N GLU A 212 -14.00 12.21 -8.67
CA GLU A 212 -14.64 12.19 -10.00
C GLU A 212 -14.22 11.00 -10.88
N ASP A 213 -13.09 10.39 -10.60
CA ASP A 213 -12.62 9.18 -11.28
C ASP A 213 -13.36 7.90 -10.86
N ASN A 214 -14.24 8.00 -9.87
CA ASN A 214 -15.01 6.91 -9.27
C ASN A 214 -14.14 5.76 -8.72
N PHE A 215 -12.90 6.04 -8.40
CA PHE A 215 -11.94 5.03 -7.92
C PHE A 215 -11.21 5.49 -6.66
N HIS A 216 -10.58 6.66 -6.68
CA HIS A 216 -9.85 7.16 -5.52
C HIS A 216 -10.79 7.76 -4.47
N PRO A 217 -10.51 7.56 -3.17
CA PRO A 217 -11.22 8.27 -2.11
C PRO A 217 -11.08 9.79 -2.28
N SER A 218 -12.17 10.51 -2.05
CA SER A 218 -12.13 11.96 -1.91
C SER A 218 -11.42 12.35 -0.59
N MET A 219 -11.07 13.61 -0.43
CA MET A 219 -10.53 14.13 0.82
C MET A 219 -11.45 13.81 2.01
N GLN A 220 -12.75 14.03 1.84
CA GLN A 220 -13.75 13.67 2.83
C GLN A 220 -13.82 12.15 3.08
N GLY A 221 -13.57 11.34 2.05
CA GLY A 221 -13.48 9.88 2.16
C GLY A 221 -12.31 9.44 3.03
N HIS A 222 -11.14 10.02 2.80
CA HIS A 222 -9.96 9.76 3.63
C HIS A 222 -10.19 10.16 5.09
N GLU A 223 -10.65 11.37 5.34
CA GLU A 223 -10.95 11.87 6.68
C GLU A 223 -11.99 11.00 7.40
N SER A 224 -13.10 10.72 6.73
CA SER A 224 -14.20 9.94 7.30
C SER A 224 -13.78 8.52 7.64
N TRP A 225 -13.06 7.84 6.76
CA TRP A 225 -12.55 6.49 7.01
C TRP A 225 -11.56 6.45 8.17
N THR A 226 -10.62 7.39 8.20
CA THR A 226 -9.65 7.48 9.29
C THR A 226 -10.33 7.66 10.63
N ARG A 227 -11.31 8.56 10.71
CA ARG A 227 -12.03 8.87 11.95
C ARG A 227 -12.97 7.76 12.41
N THR A 228 -13.67 7.10 11.50
CA THR A 228 -14.75 6.17 11.84
C THR A 228 -14.36 4.70 11.77
N VAL A 229 -13.25 4.37 11.12
CA VAL A 229 -12.77 2.99 10.98
C VAL A 229 -11.39 2.83 11.62
N LEU A 230 -10.38 3.55 11.12
CA LEU A 230 -8.99 3.31 11.52
C LEU A 230 -8.73 3.70 12.99
N MET A 231 -9.11 4.89 13.41
CA MET A 231 -8.86 5.34 14.79
C MET A 231 -9.58 4.50 15.85
N PRO A 232 -10.88 4.16 15.72
CA PRO A 232 -11.52 3.24 16.62
C PRO A 232 -10.83 1.87 16.69
N TYR A 233 -10.44 1.31 15.55
CA TYR A 233 -9.72 0.05 15.48
C TYR A 233 -8.38 0.09 16.26
N LEU A 234 -7.60 1.17 16.10
CA LEU A 234 -6.34 1.37 16.82
C LEU A 234 -6.57 1.63 18.32
N ASN A 235 -7.64 2.33 18.66
CA ASN A 235 -7.99 2.59 20.06
C ASN A 235 -8.38 1.30 20.82
N GLU A 236 -9.11 0.39 20.19
CA GLU A 236 -9.47 -0.91 20.77
C GLU A 236 -8.24 -1.80 21.05
N ARG A 237 -7.08 -1.47 20.48
CA ARG A 237 -5.80 -2.18 20.63
C ARG A 237 -4.77 -1.42 21.48
N ASP A 238 -5.23 -0.44 22.24
CA ASP A 238 -4.38 0.38 23.11
C ASP A 238 -3.20 1.07 22.39
N VAL A 239 -3.36 1.36 21.08
CA VAL A 239 -2.39 2.12 20.29
C VAL A 239 -2.55 3.62 20.55
N LEU A 240 -3.80 4.06 20.76
CA LEU A 240 -4.18 5.44 21.03
C LEU A 240 -4.60 5.58 22.48
N CYS A 241 -4.03 6.57 23.19
CA CYS A 241 -4.41 6.87 24.56
C CYS A 241 -5.64 7.78 24.58
N GLN A 242 -6.68 7.43 25.35
CA GLN A 242 -7.74 8.36 25.72
C GLN A 242 -7.14 9.40 26.68
N GLN A 243 -7.26 10.67 26.35
CA GLN A 243 -7.02 11.76 27.31
C GLN A 243 -8.25 11.97 28.17
#